data_87c0d02e7d0ec081e7b26f0391abac3e
#
_entry.id   87c0d02e7d0ec081e7b26f0391abac3e
#
_cell.length_a   1.000
_cell.length_b   1.000
_cell.length_c   1.000
_cell.angle_alpha   90.00
_cell.angle_beta   90.00
_cell.angle_gamma   90.00
#
_symmetry.space_group_name_H-M   'P 1'
#
loop_
_entity.id
_entity.type
_entity.pdbx_description
1 polymer ?
#
loop_
_entity_poly.entity_id
_entity_poly.type
_entity_poly.pdbx_seq_one_letter_code
_entity_poly.pdbx_strand_id
1 'polypeptide(L)'
;DGLRLAREADVAAYRRGLLERGIECSTVSEPGYPPRLRVLHDPPLALFWSGARTDALDPSAPVAAIVGARKASDAGLLLAQRLSGAVAGAGGVVLSGLALGIDAAAHRGALAAGGVTVAVLGCGVDVVYPRSNRAVFEQIREVGLLVSEYPPGTRPATWRFPARNRLIAALADATVVVEARARSGALITADHALDLGRDVLAVPGTPGIASAAGTNGLLKAGAG
;
A
#
# COMPACT_ATOMS: atom_id res chain seq x y z
N ASP A 1 -26.15 20.56 9.73
CA ASP A 1 -26.13 19.50 10.77
C ASP A 1 -24.78 18.79 10.90
N GLY A 2 -24.04 18.51 9.84
CA GLY A 2 -22.73 17.85 9.91
C GLY A 2 -21.64 18.67 10.67
N LEU A 3 -21.65 19.99 10.51
CA LEU A 3 -20.73 20.88 11.24
C LEU A 3 -21.06 20.98 12.74
N ARG A 4 -22.30 20.78 13.12
CA ARG A 4 -22.72 20.75 14.53
C ARG A 4 -22.27 19.46 15.20
N LEU A 5 -22.44 18.30 14.54
CA LEU A 5 -21.93 17.00 15.01
C LEU A 5 -20.41 17.00 15.18
N ALA A 6 -19.66 17.63 14.25
CA ALA A 6 -18.21 17.73 14.35
C ALA A 6 -17.75 18.64 15.52
N ARG A 7 -18.56 19.63 15.95
CA ARG A 7 -18.27 20.49 17.11
C ARG A 7 -18.55 19.81 18.45
N GLU A 8 -19.42 18.80 18.48
CA GLU A 8 -19.82 18.07 19.68
C GLU A 8 -19.03 16.75 19.87
N ALA A 9 -18.27 16.34 18.85
CA ALA A 9 -17.46 15.12 18.95
C ALA A 9 -16.29 15.35 19.91
N ASP A 10 -16.20 14.56 20.97
CA ASP A 10 -15.02 14.49 21.82
C ASP A 10 -13.89 13.75 21.08
N VAL A 11 -13.08 14.51 20.36
CA VAL A 11 -11.94 14.00 19.59
C VAL A 11 -10.96 13.25 20.49
N ALA A 12 -10.78 13.71 21.74
CA ALA A 12 -9.88 13.04 22.68
C ALA A 12 -10.45 11.68 23.11
N ALA A 13 -11.76 11.58 23.35
CA ALA A 13 -12.41 10.30 23.67
C ALA A 13 -12.35 9.34 22.46
N TYR A 14 -12.59 9.84 21.24
CA TYR A 14 -12.46 9.05 20.03
C TYR A 14 -11.05 8.48 19.87
N ARG A 15 -10.00 9.31 20.03
CA ARG A 15 -8.61 8.87 19.95
C ARG A 15 -8.25 7.85 21.03
N ARG A 16 -8.71 8.04 22.27
CA ARG A 16 -8.53 7.03 23.34
C ARG A 16 -9.14 5.70 22.95
N GLY A 17 -10.38 5.67 22.44
CA GLY A 17 -11.04 4.46 21.99
C GLY A 17 -10.35 3.79 20.79
N LEU A 18 -9.64 4.54 19.95
CA LEU A 18 -8.77 3.97 18.91
C LEU A 18 -7.54 3.29 19.53
N LEU A 19 -6.85 3.97 20.46
CA LEU A 19 -5.65 3.45 21.11
C LEU A 19 -5.94 2.16 21.91
N GLU A 20 -7.08 2.07 22.59
CA GLU A 20 -7.54 0.85 23.27
C GLU A 20 -7.68 -0.36 22.32
N ARG A 21 -7.88 -0.09 21.03
CA ARG A 21 -7.97 -1.10 19.96
C ARG A 21 -6.62 -1.30 19.21
N GLY A 22 -5.53 -0.68 19.67
CA GLY A 22 -4.23 -0.71 18.99
C GLY A 22 -4.25 0.01 17.65
N ILE A 23 -5.06 1.06 17.52
CA ILE A 23 -5.16 1.89 16.32
C ILE A 23 -4.73 3.30 16.68
N GLU A 24 -3.83 3.84 15.89
CA GLU A 24 -3.41 5.24 15.96
C GLU A 24 -3.96 6.03 14.78
N CYS A 25 -4.00 7.35 14.89
CA CYS A 25 -4.37 8.23 13.80
C CYS A 25 -3.64 9.57 13.88
N SER A 26 -3.42 10.16 12.70
CA SER A 26 -2.92 11.53 12.57
C SER A 26 -3.70 12.25 11.48
N THR A 27 -3.92 13.55 11.68
CA THR A 27 -4.51 14.41 10.66
C THR A 27 -3.42 15.09 9.84
N VAL A 28 -3.77 15.55 8.64
CA VAL A 28 -2.83 16.17 7.68
C VAL A 28 -2.08 17.39 8.27
N SER A 29 -2.64 18.05 9.28
CA SER A 29 -2.04 19.20 9.96
C SER A 29 -1.07 18.83 11.09
N GLU A 30 -1.06 17.56 11.53
CA GLU A 30 -0.24 17.12 12.65
C GLU A 30 1.19 16.75 12.24
N PRO A 31 2.20 16.95 13.10
CA PRO A 31 3.60 16.61 12.79
C PRO A 31 3.82 15.13 12.48
N GLY A 32 3.07 14.23 13.13
CA GLY A 32 3.15 12.78 12.92
C GLY A 32 2.54 12.26 11.59
N TYR A 33 1.93 13.14 10.79
CA TYR A 33 1.39 12.74 9.50
C TYR A 33 2.52 12.57 8.48
N PRO A 34 2.54 11.45 7.70
CA PRO A 34 3.61 11.17 6.75
C PRO A 34 3.83 12.31 5.74
N PRO A 35 5.01 12.95 5.70
CA PRO A 35 5.28 14.06 4.79
C PRO A 35 5.09 13.69 3.32
N ARG A 36 5.37 12.43 2.96
CA ARG A 36 5.22 11.90 1.61
C ARG A 36 3.78 11.94 1.09
N LEU A 37 2.76 11.96 1.97
CA LEU A 37 1.36 12.10 1.57
C LEU A 37 0.92 13.54 1.37
N ARG A 38 1.64 14.53 1.93
CA ARG A 38 1.28 15.95 1.80
C ARG A 38 1.49 16.51 0.39
N VAL A 39 2.28 15.80 -0.44
CA VAL A 39 2.53 16.19 -1.83
C VAL A 39 1.37 15.84 -2.77
N LEU A 40 0.42 15.02 -2.32
CA LEU A 40 -0.78 14.70 -3.09
C LEU A 40 -1.64 15.94 -3.27
N HIS A 41 -2.32 16.05 -4.42
CA HIS A 41 -3.33 17.08 -4.67
C HIS A 41 -4.51 16.97 -3.67
N ASP A 42 -4.87 15.74 -3.31
CA ASP A 42 -5.94 15.39 -2.38
C ASP A 42 -5.40 14.50 -1.23
N PRO A 43 -4.58 15.06 -0.32
CA PRO A 43 -4.05 14.28 0.79
C PRO A 43 -5.18 13.83 1.72
N PRO A 44 -5.12 12.59 2.25
CA PRO A 44 -6.08 12.15 3.27
C PRO A 44 -6.15 13.13 4.44
N LEU A 45 -7.35 13.59 4.81
CA LEU A 45 -7.52 14.47 5.98
C LEU A 45 -7.09 13.80 7.28
N ALA A 46 -7.25 12.48 7.37
CA ALA A 46 -6.76 11.66 8.46
C ALA A 46 -6.21 10.33 7.91
N LEU A 47 -5.20 9.83 8.56
CA LEU A 47 -4.61 8.54 8.31
C LEU A 47 -4.72 7.70 9.58
N PHE A 48 -5.15 6.46 9.45
CA PHE A 48 -5.26 5.48 10.53
C PHE A 48 -4.24 4.38 10.31
N TRP A 49 -3.62 3.88 11.37
CA TRP A 49 -2.71 2.75 11.28
C TRP A 49 -2.78 1.83 12.48
N SER A 50 -2.37 0.59 12.27
CA SER A 50 -2.26 -0.44 13.30
C SER A 50 -1.09 -1.36 12.97
N GLY A 51 -0.22 -1.61 13.93
CA GLY A 51 0.94 -2.50 13.76
C GLY A 51 2.09 -2.12 14.67
N ALA A 52 3.12 -2.96 14.69
CA ALA A 52 4.27 -2.80 15.58
C ALA A 52 5.30 -1.77 15.07
N ARG A 53 5.31 -1.47 13.75
CA ARG A 53 6.33 -0.66 13.10
C ARG A 53 5.77 0.69 12.65
N THR A 54 5.40 1.53 13.60
CA THR A 54 4.90 2.90 13.34
C THR A 54 5.96 3.78 12.69
N ASP A 55 7.24 3.43 12.83
CA ASP A 55 8.40 4.04 12.18
C ASP A 55 8.57 3.65 10.69
N ALA A 56 7.81 2.68 10.19
CA ALA A 56 7.94 2.18 8.81
C ALA A 56 7.66 3.21 7.71
N LEU A 57 7.04 4.34 8.07
CA LEU A 57 6.79 5.47 7.17
C LEU A 57 7.71 6.67 7.42
N ASP A 58 8.81 6.46 8.17
CA ASP A 58 9.83 7.50 8.36
C ASP A 58 10.38 7.93 6.99
N PRO A 59 10.51 9.23 6.73
CA PRO A 59 11.01 9.72 5.44
C PRO A 59 12.40 9.24 5.05
N SER A 60 13.24 8.85 6.02
CA SER A 60 14.59 8.36 5.79
C SER A 60 14.65 6.89 5.35
N ALA A 61 13.60 6.10 5.60
CA ALA A 61 13.57 4.70 5.19
C ALA A 61 13.30 4.59 3.67
N PRO A 62 14.12 3.81 2.92
CA PRO A 62 13.83 3.54 1.52
C PRO A 62 12.58 2.65 1.40
N VAL A 63 11.61 3.08 0.60
CA VAL A 63 10.32 2.39 0.43
C VAL A 63 10.12 1.99 -1.01
N ALA A 64 9.93 0.69 -1.27
CA ALA A 64 9.58 0.17 -2.59
C ALA A 64 8.13 -0.34 -2.59
N ALA A 65 7.28 0.24 -3.44
CA ALA A 65 5.97 -0.31 -3.73
C ALA A 65 6.10 -1.48 -4.70
N ILE A 66 5.53 -2.65 -4.37
CA ILE A 66 5.51 -3.82 -5.27
C ILE A 66 4.06 -4.17 -5.53
N VAL A 67 3.62 -3.99 -6.77
CA VAL A 67 2.22 -4.13 -7.18
C VAL A 67 2.07 -4.98 -8.44
N GLY A 68 0.85 -5.46 -8.70
CA GLY A 68 0.61 -6.22 -9.92
C GLY A 68 -0.75 -6.91 -9.99
N ALA A 69 -0.81 -7.93 -10.84
CA ALA A 69 -2.03 -8.67 -11.13
C ALA A 69 -2.58 -9.41 -9.91
N ARG A 70 -3.92 -9.37 -9.73
CA ARG A 70 -4.62 -10.17 -8.72
C ARG A 70 -4.65 -11.66 -9.06
N LYS A 71 -4.65 -11.97 -10.36
CA LYS A 71 -4.52 -13.31 -10.93
C LYS A 71 -3.18 -13.37 -11.65
N ALA A 72 -2.11 -13.52 -10.89
CA ALA A 72 -0.75 -13.58 -11.40
C ALA A 72 -0.34 -15.01 -11.73
N SER A 73 0.66 -15.15 -12.59
CA SER A 73 1.33 -16.41 -12.86
C SER A 73 2.18 -16.85 -11.66
N ASP A 74 2.47 -18.15 -11.55
CA ASP A 74 3.36 -18.67 -10.50
C ASP A 74 4.75 -18.03 -10.58
N ALA A 75 5.26 -17.76 -11.78
CA ALA A 75 6.51 -17.05 -12.00
C ALA A 75 6.43 -15.60 -11.46
N GLY A 76 5.32 -14.89 -11.71
CA GLY A 76 5.09 -13.54 -11.19
C GLY A 76 5.01 -13.53 -9.66
N LEU A 77 4.31 -14.50 -9.07
CA LEU A 77 4.22 -14.62 -7.61
C LEU A 77 5.59 -14.87 -6.98
N LEU A 78 6.37 -15.80 -7.53
CA LEU A 78 7.72 -16.11 -7.05
C LEU A 78 8.66 -14.92 -7.18
N LEU A 79 8.59 -14.21 -8.31
CA LEU A 79 9.41 -13.02 -8.52
C LEU A 79 9.06 -11.89 -7.54
N ALA A 80 7.76 -11.65 -7.31
CA ALA A 80 7.32 -10.68 -6.31
C ALA A 80 7.86 -11.00 -4.92
N GLN A 81 7.83 -12.27 -4.50
CA GLN A 81 8.40 -12.72 -3.23
C GLN A 81 9.92 -12.47 -3.17
N ARG A 82 10.66 -12.82 -4.24
CA ARG A 82 12.12 -12.63 -4.29
C ARG A 82 12.52 -11.16 -4.25
N LEU A 83 11.86 -10.32 -5.06
CA LEU A 83 12.12 -8.88 -5.07
C LEU A 83 11.85 -8.27 -3.70
N SER A 84 10.70 -8.59 -3.10
CA SER A 84 10.34 -8.11 -1.78
C SER A 84 11.29 -8.58 -0.70
N GLY A 85 11.72 -9.85 -0.76
CA GLY A 85 12.72 -10.38 0.16
C GLY A 85 14.07 -9.68 0.02
N ALA A 86 14.50 -9.36 -1.21
CA ALA A 86 15.73 -8.62 -1.45
C ALA A 86 15.65 -7.18 -0.93
N VAL A 87 14.55 -6.47 -1.18
CA VAL A 87 14.31 -5.10 -0.65
C VAL A 87 14.35 -5.13 0.89
N ALA A 88 13.60 -6.05 1.50
CA ALA A 88 13.53 -6.19 2.94
C ALA A 88 14.88 -6.59 3.56
N GLY A 89 15.61 -7.52 2.94
CA GLY A 89 16.95 -7.95 3.35
C GLY A 89 18.02 -6.85 3.26
N ALA A 90 17.79 -5.87 2.38
CA ALA A 90 18.63 -4.67 2.27
C ALA A 90 18.22 -3.54 3.25
N GLY A 91 17.26 -3.79 4.15
CA GLY A 91 16.76 -2.80 5.12
C GLY A 91 15.70 -1.85 4.57
N GLY A 92 15.23 -2.07 3.34
CA GLY A 92 14.13 -1.29 2.76
C GLY A 92 12.76 -1.76 3.24
N VAL A 93 11.78 -0.86 3.14
CA VAL A 93 10.38 -1.15 3.45
C VAL A 93 9.64 -1.57 2.17
N VAL A 94 8.96 -2.72 2.22
CA VAL A 94 8.08 -3.16 1.14
C VAL A 94 6.67 -2.64 1.36
N LEU A 95 6.13 -1.93 0.38
CA LEU A 95 4.79 -1.36 0.45
C LEU A 95 3.90 -1.96 -0.63
N SER A 96 2.67 -2.34 -0.27
CA SER A 96 1.70 -2.85 -1.22
C SER A 96 0.26 -2.71 -0.72
N GLY A 97 -0.71 -3.22 -1.48
CA GLY A 97 -2.13 -3.01 -1.22
C GLY A 97 -2.86 -4.19 -0.59
N LEU A 98 -2.17 -5.26 -0.23
CA LEU A 98 -2.75 -6.50 0.33
C LEU A 98 -3.85 -7.13 -0.55
N ALA A 99 -3.89 -6.83 -1.84
CA ALA A 99 -4.77 -7.51 -2.78
C ALA A 99 -4.34 -8.97 -3.00
N LEU A 100 -5.16 -9.75 -3.69
CA LEU A 100 -4.76 -11.08 -4.15
C LEU A 100 -3.57 -10.98 -5.13
N GLY A 101 -2.85 -12.06 -5.32
CA GLY A 101 -1.77 -12.17 -6.31
C GLY A 101 -0.48 -11.46 -5.86
N ILE A 102 0.02 -10.56 -6.68
CA ILE A 102 1.34 -9.92 -6.50
C ILE A 102 1.45 -9.21 -5.16
N ASP A 103 0.45 -8.44 -4.74
CA ASP A 103 0.49 -7.70 -3.48
C ASP A 103 0.71 -8.63 -2.28
N ALA A 104 -0.09 -9.71 -2.19
CA ALA A 104 0.05 -10.69 -1.12
C ALA A 104 1.39 -11.45 -1.20
N ALA A 105 1.90 -11.73 -2.40
CA ALA A 105 3.19 -12.35 -2.60
C ALA A 105 4.33 -11.44 -2.14
N ALA A 106 4.23 -10.14 -2.43
CA ALA A 106 5.19 -9.13 -2.00
C ALA A 106 5.27 -9.06 -0.46
N HIS A 107 4.13 -8.97 0.22
CA HIS A 107 4.13 -8.99 1.68
C HIS A 107 4.76 -10.26 2.26
N ARG A 108 4.41 -11.45 1.71
CA ARG A 108 5.01 -12.72 2.16
C ARG A 108 6.52 -12.76 1.97
N GLY A 109 7.03 -12.22 0.85
CA GLY A 109 8.46 -12.15 0.60
C GLY A 109 9.21 -11.31 1.62
N ALA A 110 8.69 -10.13 1.95
CA ALA A 110 9.26 -9.26 2.97
C ALA A 110 9.21 -9.90 4.37
N LEU A 111 8.06 -10.48 4.75
CA LEU A 111 7.89 -11.17 6.03
C LEU A 111 8.81 -12.38 6.18
N ALA A 112 8.97 -13.19 5.12
CA ALA A 112 9.86 -14.35 5.12
C ALA A 112 11.33 -13.96 5.25
N ALA A 113 11.72 -12.77 4.81
CA ALA A 113 13.07 -12.21 4.99
C ALA A 113 13.27 -11.53 6.36
N GLY A 114 12.26 -11.55 7.24
CA GLY A 114 12.30 -10.86 8.54
C GLY A 114 12.31 -9.34 8.45
N GLY A 115 11.93 -8.78 7.29
CA GLY A 115 11.93 -7.35 7.07
C GLY A 115 10.56 -6.68 7.27
N VAL A 116 10.52 -5.38 7.04
CA VAL A 116 9.35 -4.55 7.28
C VAL A 116 8.48 -4.45 6.03
N THR A 117 7.17 -4.61 6.23
CA THR A 117 6.21 -4.37 5.15
C THR A 117 5.01 -3.55 5.63
N VAL A 118 4.52 -2.69 4.75
CA VAL A 118 3.38 -1.81 4.99
C VAL A 118 2.25 -2.13 4.01
N ALA A 119 1.08 -2.45 4.54
CA ALA A 119 -0.12 -2.63 3.73
C ALA A 119 -0.99 -1.38 3.77
N VAL A 120 -1.17 -0.73 2.63
CA VAL A 120 -2.16 0.35 2.47
C VAL A 120 -3.50 -0.27 2.11
N LEU A 121 -4.56 0.05 2.84
CA LEU A 121 -5.85 -0.63 2.72
C LEU A 121 -6.93 0.26 2.08
N GLY A 122 -7.86 -0.35 1.36
CA GLY A 122 -9.08 0.30 0.83
C GLY A 122 -10.31 0.09 1.73
N CYS A 123 -10.08 -0.15 3.03
CA CYS A 123 -11.08 -0.35 4.08
C CYS A 123 -10.44 0.04 5.43
N GLY A 124 -11.19 0.01 6.53
CA GLY A 124 -10.63 0.26 7.87
C GLY A 124 -9.48 -0.69 8.20
N VAL A 125 -8.51 -0.21 8.98
CA VAL A 125 -7.31 -1.00 9.38
C VAL A 125 -7.64 -2.22 10.24
N ASP A 126 -8.84 -2.31 10.76
CA ASP A 126 -9.41 -3.42 11.53
C ASP A 126 -10.26 -4.39 10.69
N VAL A 127 -10.36 -4.15 9.38
CA VAL A 127 -11.19 -4.94 8.46
C VAL A 127 -10.31 -5.80 7.55
N VAL A 128 -10.35 -7.11 7.76
CA VAL A 128 -9.60 -8.09 6.94
C VAL A 128 -10.23 -8.22 5.56
N TYR A 129 -9.55 -7.74 4.53
CA TYR A 129 -9.96 -7.90 3.14
C TYR A 129 -8.76 -8.00 2.18
N PRO A 130 -8.73 -8.97 1.25
CA PRO A 130 -9.67 -10.09 1.14
C PRO A 130 -9.50 -11.10 2.30
N ARG A 131 -10.57 -11.83 2.63
CA ARG A 131 -10.55 -12.79 3.76
C ARG A 131 -9.49 -13.89 3.62
N SER A 132 -9.15 -14.27 2.39
CA SER A 132 -8.09 -15.24 2.09
C SER A 132 -6.69 -14.78 2.51
N ASN A 133 -6.47 -13.48 2.65
CA ASN A 133 -5.19 -12.91 3.08
C ASN A 133 -5.13 -12.65 4.61
N ARG A 134 -6.08 -13.22 5.39
CA ARG A 134 -6.11 -13.03 6.86
C ARG A 134 -4.77 -13.31 7.53
N ALA A 135 -4.12 -14.44 7.20
CA ALA A 135 -2.83 -14.78 7.83
C ALA A 135 -1.75 -13.73 7.55
N VAL A 136 -1.68 -13.22 6.32
CA VAL A 136 -0.73 -12.16 5.95
C VAL A 136 -1.10 -10.84 6.64
N PHE A 137 -2.39 -10.50 6.73
CA PHE A 137 -2.87 -9.32 7.44
C PHE A 137 -2.43 -9.33 8.91
N GLU A 138 -2.64 -10.46 9.63
CA GLU A 138 -2.26 -10.58 11.03
C GLU A 138 -0.74 -10.50 11.21
N GLN A 139 0.04 -11.17 10.36
CA GLN A 139 1.50 -11.08 10.40
C GLN A 139 1.99 -9.65 10.16
N ILE A 140 1.41 -8.91 9.19
CA ILE A 140 1.76 -7.51 8.97
C ILE A 140 1.44 -6.68 10.22
N ARG A 141 0.31 -6.91 10.87
CA ARG A 141 -0.04 -6.21 12.10
C ARG A 141 0.94 -6.49 13.24
N GLU A 142 1.48 -7.71 13.33
CA GLU A 142 2.44 -8.12 14.36
C GLU A 142 3.84 -7.55 14.16
N VAL A 143 4.34 -7.46 12.92
CA VAL A 143 5.75 -7.11 12.63
C VAL A 143 5.95 -6.00 11.61
N GLY A 144 4.88 -5.41 11.11
CA GLY A 144 4.86 -4.35 10.10
C GLY A 144 3.84 -3.27 10.43
N LEU A 145 3.16 -2.75 9.39
CA LEU A 145 2.17 -1.68 9.54
C LEU A 145 1.00 -1.83 8.56
N LEU A 146 -0.22 -1.71 9.07
CA LEU A 146 -1.45 -1.54 8.30
C LEU A 146 -1.83 -0.07 8.28
N VAL A 147 -2.15 0.49 7.12
CA VAL A 147 -2.44 1.92 6.95
C VAL A 147 -3.70 2.11 6.12
N SER A 148 -4.55 3.07 6.50
CA SER A 148 -5.75 3.43 5.74
C SER A 148 -6.14 4.89 5.92
N GLU A 149 -6.71 5.48 4.88
CA GLU A 149 -7.41 6.77 4.97
C GLU A 149 -8.86 6.63 5.48
N TYR A 150 -9.36 5.39 5.56
CA TYR A 150 -10.73 5.13 5.98
C TYR A 150 -10.80 4.82 7.48
N PRO A 151 -11.79 5.41 8.20
CA PRO A 151 -11.98 5.12 9.61
C PRO A 151 -12.15 3.62 9.90
N PRO A 152 -11.75 3.15 11.08
CA PRO A 152 -11.99 1.78 11.53
C PRO A 152 -13.45 1.35 11.39
N GLY A 153 -13.67 0.08 11.05
CA GLY A 153 -14.99 -0.47 10.75
C GLY A 153 -15.50 -0.20 9.33
N THR A 154 -14.79 0.62 8.54
CA THR A 154 -15.19 0.92 7.16
C THR A 154 -15.06 -0.33 6.28
N ARG A 155 -16.18 -0.79 5.70
CA ARG A 155 -16.22 -1.96 4.82
C ARG A 155 -15.56 -1.70 3.47
N PRO A 156 -14.99 -2.72 2.80
CA PRO A 156 -14.43 -2.57 1.47
C PRO A 156 -15.50 -2.18 0.44
N ALA A 157 -15.13 -1.32 -0.51
CA ALA A 157 -15.94 -0.96 -1.66
C ALA A 157 -15.07 -0.89 -2.92
N THR A 158 -15.61 -1.27 -4.08
CA THR A 158 -14.82 -1.43 -5.33
C THR A 158 -14.07 -0.17 -5.73
N TRP A 159 -14.67 1.00 -5.58
CA TRP A 159 -14.09 2.29 -5.93
C TRP A 159 -12.94 2.72 -4.98
N ARG A 160 -12.92 2.22 -3.75
CA ARG A 160 -11.88 2.55 -2.77
C ARG A 160 -10.50 1.97 -3.10
N PHE A 161 -10.46 0.86 -3.84
CA PHE A 161 -9.18 0.24 -4.20
C PHE A 161 -8.38 1.08 -5.20
N PRO A 162 -8.95 1.57 -6.31
CA PRO A 162 -8.25 2.53 -7.17
C PRO A 162 -7.91 3.83 -6.46
N ALA A 163 -8.83 4.39 -5.67
CA ALA A 163 -8.60 5.63 -4.93
C ALA A 163 -7.41 5.51 -3.95
N ARG A 164 -7.29 4.38 -3.25
CA ARG A 164 -6.19 4.10 -2.34
C ARG A 164 -4.83 4.05 -3.04
N ASN A 165 -4.75 3.67 -4.32
CA ASN A 165 -3.49 3.45 -5.02
C ASN A 165 -2.62 4.71 -5.08
N ARG A 166 -3.20 5.92 -5.04
CA ARG A 166 -2.46 7.16 -4.94
C ARG A 166 -1.61 7.24 -3.66
N LEU A 167 -2.08 6.61 -2.57
CA LEU A 167 -1.32 6.56 -1.31
C LEU A 167 -0.13 5.60 -1.42
N ILE A 168 -0.30 4.48 -2.13
CA ILE A 168 0.80 3.54 -2.39
C ILE A 168 1.90 4.27 -3.17
N ALA A 169 1.55 4.93 -4.26
CA ALA A 169 2.49 5.67 -5.08
C ALA A 169 3.19 6.81 -4.32
N ALA A 170 2.44 7.58 -3.52
CA ALA A 170 3.00 8.71 -2.78
C ALA A 170 3.95 8.31 -1.64
N LEU A 171 3.66 7.19 -0.96
CA LEU A 171 4.48 6.69 0.14
C LEU A 171 5.79 6.03 -0.32
N ALA A 172 5.86 5.53 -1.55
CA ALA A 172 7.02 4.85 -2.10
C ALA A 172 8.03 5.80 -2.77
N ASP A 173 9.30 5.43 -2.76
CA ASP A 173 10.34 6.07 -3.57
C ASP A 173 10.31 5.54 -5.01
N ALA A 174 10.06 4.24 -5.17
CA ALA A 174 9.89 3.58 -6.45
C ALA A 174 8.71 2.61 -6.44
N THR A 175 8.06 2.45 -7.59
CA THR A 175 6.95 1.50 -7.79
C THR A 175 7.36 0.43 -8.80
N VAL A 176 7.39 -0.82 -8.37
CA VAL A 176 7.69 -2.00 -9.21
C VAL A 176 6.39 -2.67 -9.62
N VAL A 177 6.12 -2.74 -10.92
CA VAL A 177 4.97 -3.47 -11.48
C VAL A 177 5.46 -4.83 -11.98
N VAL A 178 5.10 -5.92 -11.27
CA VAL A 178 5.64 -7.25 -11.55
C VAL A 178 4.91 -7.93 -12.71
N GLU A 179 3.59 -7.87 -12.74
CA GLU A 179 2.74 -8.44 -13.79
C GLU A 179 1.46 -7.62 -13.92
N ALA A 180 1.12 -7.18 -15.14
CA ALA A 180 -0.07 -6.39 -15.38
C ALA A 180 -0.61 -6.58 -16.80
N ARG A 181 -1.93 -6.73 -16.93
CA ARG A 181 -2.63 -6.59 -18.21
C ARG A 181 -2.73 -5.14 -18.61
N ALA A 182 -2.98 -4.85 -19.89
CA ALA A 182 -3.08 -3.50 -20.45
C ALA A 182 -4.08 -2.54 -19.74
N ARG A 183 -5.05 -3.07 -18.98
CA ARG A 183 -6.03 -2.29 -18.20
C ARG A 183 -6.07 -2.77 -16.74
N SER A 184 -4.92 -3.04 -16.18
CA SER A 184 -4.79 -3.51 -14.79
C SER A 184 -4.87 -2.35 -13.80
N GLY A 185 -5.50 -2.57 -12.64
CA GLY A 185 -5.48 -1.60 -11.54
C GLY A 185 -4.07 -1.27 -11.02
N ALA A 186 -3.07 -2.15 -11.25
CA ALA A 186 -1.67 -1.86 -10.91
C ALA A 186 -1.08 -0.73 -11.76
N LEU A 187 -1.55 -0.56 -13.01
CA LEU A 187 -1.12 0.56 -13.86
C LEU A 187 -1.59 1.91 -13.32
N ILE A 188 -2.75 1.96 -12.63
CA ILE A 188 -3.22 3.18 -11.95
C ILE A 188 -2.20 3.60 -10.87
N THR A 189 -1.57 2.65 -10.18
CA THR A 189 -0.52 2.96 -9.20
C THR A 189 0.73 3.50 -9.90
N ALA A 190 1.11 2.92 -11.05
CA ALA A 190 2.22 3.41 -11.86
C ALA A 190 1.96 4.83 -12.39
N ASP A 191 0.76 5.10 -12.90
CA ASP A 191 0.37 6.44 -13.36
C ASP A 191 0.48 7.46 -12.23
N HIS A 192 -0.04 7.17 -11.04
CA HIS A 192 0.12 8.05 -9.87
C HIS A 192 1.60 8.25 -9.49
N ALA A 193 2.44 7.22 -9.59
CA ALA A 193 3.87 7.35 -9.30
C ALA A 193 4.57 8.29 -10.30
N LEU A 194 4.27 8.15 -11.59
CA LEU A 194 4.78 9.05 -12.65
C LEU A 194 4.31 10.49 -12.44
N ASP A 195 3.03 10.71 -12.13
CA ASP A 195 2.49 12.05 -11.85
C ASP A 195 3.18 12.73 -10.66
N LEU A 196 3.70 11.95 -9.70
CA LEU A 196 4.45 12.42 -8.55
C LEU A 196 5.97 12.50 -8.80
N GLY A 197 6.45 12.23 -10.02
CA GLY A 197 7.87 12.18 -10.36
C GLY A 197 8.65 11.09 -9.64
N ARG A 198 7.97 9.96 -9.29
CA ARG A 198 8.58 8.80 -8.67
C ARG A 198 9.01 7.79 -9.73
N ASP A 199 10.04 7.01 -9.41
CA ASP A 199 10.52 5.96 -10.31
C ASP A 199 9.47 4.85 -10.49
N VAL A 200 9.28 4.45 -11.74
CA VAL A 200 8.46 3.29 -12.10
C VAL A 200 9.34 2.26 -12.77
N LEU A 201 9.37 1.07 -12.21
CA LEU A 201 10.07 -0.09 -12.71
C LEU A 201 9.05 -1.14 -13.16
N ALA A 202 9.31 -1.84 -14.24
CA ALA A 202 8.41 -2.86 -14.74
C ALA A 202 9.16 -4.15 -15.10
N VAL A 203 8.59 -5.27 -14.70
CA VAL A 203 9.15 -6.57 -15.05
C VAL A 203 8.79 -6.92 -16.50
N PRO A 204 9.77 -7.19 -17.38
CA PRO A 204 9.50 -7.61 -18.73
C PRO A 204 8.81 -8.99 -18.74
N GLY A 205 7.88 -9.18 -19.67
CA GLY A 205 7.26 -10.46 -19.89
C GLY A 205 7.22 -10.84 -21.37
N THR A 206 6.85 -12.06 -21.68
CA THR A 206 6.82 -12.58 -23.04
C THR A 206 5.91 -11.72 -23.93
N PRO A 207 6.41 -11.19 -25.06
CA PRO A 207 5.60 -10.45 -26.01
C PRO A 207 4.38 -11.27 -26.50
N GLY A 208 3.26 -10.58 -26.64
CA GLY A 208 1.99 -11.23 -27.05
C GLY A 208 1.21 -11.91 -25.93
N ILE A 209 1.79 -12.07 -24.72
CA ILE A 209 1.06 -12.60 -23.57
C ILE A 209 0.29 -11.48 -22.87
N ALA A 210 -1.02 -11.68 -22.71
CA ALA A 210 -1.92 -10.64 -22.18
C ALA A 210 -1.57 -10.20 -20.75
N SER A 211 -1.04 -11.10 -19.91
CA SER A 211 -0.66 -10.78 -18.52
C SER A 211 0.58 -9.87 -18.44
N ALA A 212 1.41 -9.82 -19.48
CA ALA A 212 2.59 -8.94 -19.57
C ALA A 212 2.35 -7.67 -20.39
N ALA A 213 1.18 -7.51 -20.99
CA ALA A 213 0.93 -6.40 -21.92
C ALA A 213 1.06 -5.02 -21.24
N GLY A 214 0.66 -4.91 -19.98
CA GLY A 214 0.77 -3.67 -19.20
C GLY A 214 2.20 -3.34 -18.83
N THR A 215 2.96 -4.30 -18.29
CA THR A 215 4.37 -4.09 -17.91
C THR A 215 5.23 -3.81 -19.13
N ASN A 216 5.06 -4.57 -20.22
CA ASN A 216 5.74 -4.28 -21.48
C ASN A 216 5.36 -2.91 -22.07
N GLY A 217 4.12 -2.44 -21.83
CA GLY A 217 3.68 -1.09 -22.17
C GLY A 217 4.42 0.00 -21.40
N LEU A 218 4.59 -0.19 -20.08
CA LEU A 218 5.37 0.72 -19.23
C LEU A 218 6.82 0.80 -19.68
N LEU A 219 7.47 -0.34 -19.97
CA LEU A 219 8.85 -0.37 -20.48
C LEU A 219 8.99 0.39 -21.81
N LYS A 220 8.03 0.23 -22.73
CA LYS A 220 8.01 1.01 -23.99
C LYS A 220 7.83 2.51 -23.76
N ALA A 221 7.16 2.90 -22.68
CA ALA A 221 6.96 4.28 -22.28
C ALA A 221 8.14 4.88 -21.48
N GLY A 222 9.20 4.09 -21.22
CA GLY A 222 10.42 4.56 -20.55
C GLY A 222 10.55 4.17 -19.08
N ALA A 223 9.73 3.26 -18.57
CA ALA A 223 9.96 2.68 -17.24
C ALA A 223 11.27 1.86 -17.22
N GLY A 224 11.95 1.84 -16.06
CA GLY A 224 13.14 1.04 -15.83
C GLY A 224 12.87 -0.45 -15.69
#